data_7866ed3dc948fa988c42b2a8c39972a9
#
_entry.id   7866ed3dc948fa988c42b2a8c39972a9
#
_cell.length_a   1.000
_cell.length_b   1.000
_cell.length_c   1.000
_cell.angle_alpha   90.00
_cell.angle_beta   90.00
_cell.angle_gamma   90.00
#
_symmetry.space_group_name_H-M   'P 1'
#
loop_
_entity.id
_entity.type
_entity.pdbx_description
1 polymer ?
#
loop_
_entity_poly.entity_id
_entity_poly.type
_entity_poly.pdbx_seq_one_letter_code
_entity_poly.pdbx_strand_id
1 'polypeptide(L)'
;QQYDWVRLFAHTAQMEGIKNLQRFRINVVPDAMAAQQAAAGNLVPACHDILDLLHAHDAVLASGHIAPNETLALLREARRRGVRSVITHASFGIPVEVQQELAALGVFIEHCGLAAFRADDGESVRSIAEQIRAVGVEHAICSTDLGQAQNPDPPLGLGIWIDCLIEQGFTASEVRQMVQENPRALIGGPPSLPPPGGH
;
A
#
# COMPACT_ATOMS: atom_id res chain seq x y z
N GLN A 1 -21.24 -6.88 1.47
CA GLN A 1 -21.41 -5.44 1.22
C GLN A 1 -20.49 -5.11 0.04
N GLN A 2 -21.11 -4.83 -1.11
CA GLN A 2 -20.40 -4.39 -2.30
C GLN A 2 -19.89 -2.96 -2.03
N TYR A 3 -18.59 -2.81 -1.84
CA TYR A 3 -17.98 -1.48 -1.76
C TYR A 3 -17.95 -0.88 -3.16
N ASP A 4 -18.68 0.21 -3.34
CA ASP A 4 -18.73 0.97 -4.59
C ASP A 4 -17.50 1.91 -4.65
N TRP A 5 -16.35 1.32 -4.93
CA TRP A 5 -15.06 2.03 -5.05
C TRP A 5 -15.08 3.11 -6.13
N VAL A 6 -15.93 2.93 -7.13
CA VAL A 6 -16.13 3.92 -8.19
C VAL A 6 -16.71 5.21 -7.63
N ARG A 7 -17.65 5.10 -6.67
CA ARG A 7 -18.22 6.28 -5.98
C ARG A 7 -17.22 6.95 -5.07
N LEU A 8 -16.40 6.18 -4.34
CA LEU A 8 -15.37 6.73 -3.46
C LEU A 8 -14.30 7.49 -4.27
N PHE A 9 -13.83 6.91 -5.36
CA PHE A 9 -12.86 7.54 -6.25
C PHE A 9 -13.44 8.81 -6.93
N ALA A 10 -14.68 8.75 -7.41
CA ALA A 10 -15.38 9.88 -7.98
C ALA A 10 -15.61 11.01 -6.97
N HIS A 11 -15.89 10.66 -5.70
CA HIS A 11 -16.07 11.63 -4.63
C HIS A 11 -14.77 12.34 -4.25
N THR A 12 -13.67 11.58 -4.11
CA THR A 12 -12.34 12.12 -3.81
C THR A 12 -11.85 13.05 -4.93
N ALA A 13 -12.03 12.65 -6.18
CA ALA A 13 -11.64 13.45 -7.33
C ALA A 13 -12.50 14.72 -7.52
N GLN A 14 -13.78 14.69 -7.12
CA GLN A 14 -14.63 15.87 -7.08
C GLN A 14 -14.18 16.87 -6.00
N MET A 15 -13.74 16.38 -4.84
CA MET A 15 -13.21 17.23 -3.76
C MET A 15 -11.89 17.90 -4.14
N GLU A 16 -11.06 17.26 -4.94
CA GLU A 16 -9.78 17.81 -5.41
C GLU A 16 -9.89 18.70 -6.67
N GLY A 17 -11.10 19.00 -7.14
CA GLY A 17 -11.32 19.91 -8.28
C GLY A 17 -10.95 19.33 -9.64
N ILE A 18 -10.85 18.02 -9.79
CA ILE A 18 -10.58 17.35 -11.06
C ILE A 18 -11.84 17.38 -11.93
N LYS A 19 -11.91 18.35 -12.82
CA LYS A 19 -13.12 18.68 -13.61
C LYS A 19 -13.48 17.71 -14.75
N ASN A 20 -12.82 16.57 -14.95
CA ASN A 20 -13.01 15.72 -16.14
C ASN A 20 -13.14 14.21 -15.89
N LEU A 21 -13.72 13.80 -14.74
CA LEU A 21 -14.01 12.37 -14.47
C LEU A 21 -15.10 11.75 -15.37
N GLN A 22 -15.84 12.54 -16.13
CA GLN A 22 -16.86 12.02 -17.05
C GLN A 22 -16.31 11.15 -18.20
N ARG A 23 -15.00 11.10 -18.41
CA ARG A 23 -14.37 10.27 -19.45
C ARG A 23 -13.93 8.88 -19.00
N PHE A 24 -13.92 8.60 -17.70
CA PHE A 24 -13.59 7.26 -17.20
C PHE A 24 -14.88 6.45 -17.01
N ARG A 25 -15.32 5.74 -18.05
CA ARG A 25 -16.24 4.62 -17.86
C ARG A 25 -15.42 3.47 -17.29
N ILE A 26 -15.42 3.31 -15.97
CA ILE A 26 -14.96 2.09 -15.34
C ILE A 26 -16.04 1.04 -15.60
N ASN A 27 -15.81 0.15 -16.55
CA ASN A 27 -16.61 -1.05 -16.68
C ASN A 27 -16.23 -1.94 -15.50
N VAL A 28 -17.09 -2.01 -14.49
CA VAL A 28 -16.97 -2.99 -13.42
C VAL A 28 -17.17 -4.36 -14.08
N VAL A 29 -16.07 -5.08 -14.28
CA VAL A 29 -16.15 -6.50 -14.65
C VAL A 29 -16.66 -7.24 -13.42
N PRO A 30 -17.66 -8.13 -13.54
CA PRO A 30 -18.10 -8.95 -12.42
C PRO A 30 -16.89 -9.62 -11.74
N ASP A 31 -16.81 -9.54 -10.41
CA ASP A 31 -15.68 -10.03 -9.61
C ASP A 31 -15.18 -11.44 -10.00
N ALA A 32 -16.12 -12.34 -10.37
CA ALA A 32 -15.79 -13.69 -10.80
C ALA A 32 -14.94 -13.75 -12.09
N MET A 33 -15.16 -12.84 -13.04
CA MET A 33 -14.36 -12.80 -14.28
C MET A 33 -12.99 -12.16 -14.03
N ALA A 34 -12.93 -11.12 -13.22
CA ALA A 34 -11.66 -10.49 -12.84
C ALA A 34 -10.80 -11.49 -12.05
N ALA A 35 -11.37 -12.17 -11.07
CA ALA A 35 -10.69 -13.19 -10.28
C ALA A 35 -10.21 -14.38 -11.15
N GLN A 36 -11.01 -14.82 -12.12
CA GLN A 36 -10.62 -15.89 -13.03
C GLN A 36 -9.48 -15.48 -13.96
N GLN A 37 -9.49 -14.25 -14.48
CA GLN A 37 -8.43 -13.73 -15.32
C GLN A 37 -7.14 -13.52 -14.52
N ALA A 38 -7.23 -12.98 -13.32
CA ALA A 38 -6.08 -12.79 -12.43
C ALA A 38 -5.48 -14.14 -11.99
N ALA A 39 -6.31 -15.17 -11.73
CA ALA A 39 -5.84 -16.53 -11.44
C ALA A 39 -5.06 -17.14 -12.61
N ALA A 40 -5.37 -16.75 -13.85
CA ALA A 40 -4.64 -17.12 -15.05
C ALA A 40 -3.42 -16.18 -15.33
N GLY A 41 -3.14 -15.22 -14.46
CA GLY A 41 -2.08 -14.21 -14.64
C GLY A 41 -2.43 -13.11 -15.64
N ASN A 42 -3.69 -13.00 -16.07
CA ASN A 42 -4.16 -12.01 -17.04
C ASN A 42 -4.91 -10.86 -16.35
N LEU A 43 -4.69 -9.66 -16.85
CA LEU A 43 -5.45 -8.47 -16.44
C LEU A 43 -6.50 -8.12 -17.48
N VAL A 44 -7.60 -7.51 -17.02
CA VAL A 44 -8.59 -6.95 -17.95
C VAL A 44 -7.99 -5.75 -18.72
N PRO A 45 -8.42 -5.48 -19.97
CA PRO A 45 -7.84 -4.39 -20.78
C PRO A 45 -7.77 -3.05 -20.08
N ALA A 46 -8.80 -2.69 -19.31
CA ALA A 46 -8.83 -1.42 -18.56
C ALA A 46 -7.68 -1.28 -17.55
N CYS A 47 -7.18 -2.37 -16.97
CA CYS A 47 -6.01 -2.32 -16.09
C CYS A 47 -4.75 -1.91 -16.86
N HIS A 48 -4.59 -2.38 -18.09
CA HIS A 48 -3.46 -1.98 -18.94
C HIS A 48 -3.50 -0.50 -19.28
N ASP A 49 -4.68 0.03 -19.62
CA ASP A 49 -4.87 1.46 -19.91
C ASP A 49 -4.55 2.33 -18.68
N ILE A 50 -4.97 1.90 -17.49
CA ILE A 50 -4.64 2.58 -16.22
C ILE A 50 -3.14 2.55 -15.96
N LEU A 51 -2.49 1.41 -16.13
CA LEU A 51 -1.04 1.30 -15.94
C LEU A 51 -0.24 2.19 -16.89
N ASP A 52 -0.69 2.31 -18.15
CA ASP A 52 -0.07 3.21 -19.13
C ASP A 52 -0.23 4.68 -18.72
N LEU A 53 -1.39 5.07 -18.19
CA LEU A 53 -1.61 6.41 -17.65
C LEU A 53 -0.73 6.67 -16.42
N LEU A 54 -0.64 5.73 -15.49
CA LEU A 54 0.22 5.87 -14.30
C LEU A 54 1.69 6.01 -14.69
N HIS A 55 2.16 5.23 -15.65
CA HIS A 55 3.52 5.35 -16.18
C HIS A 55 3.76 6.73 -16.84
N ALA A 56 2.84 7.16 -17.71
CA ALA A 56 2.97 8.43 -18.42
C ALA A 56 2.99 9.66 -17.49
N HIS A 57 2.37 9.56 -16.33
CA HIS A 57 2.29 10.63 -15.32
C HIS A 57 3.24 10.45 -14.14
N ASP A 58 4.14 9.46 -14.19
CA ASP A 58 5.07 9.11 -13.10
C ASP A 58 4.34 8.92 -11.75
N ALA A 59 3.13 8.37 -11.79
CA ALA A 59 2.28 8.15 -10.63
C ALA A 59 2.53 6.80 -9.97
N VAL A 60 2.16 6.69 -8.68
CA VAL A 60 2.27 5.46 -7.89
C VAL A 60 0.97 4.68 -7.95
N LEU A 61 1.08 3.35 -8.09
CA LEU A 61 -0.03 2.42 -7.95
C LEU A 61 -0.10 1.87 -6.54
N ALA A 62 -1.21 2.07 -5.84
CA ALA A 62 -1.57 1.33 -4.64
C ALA A 62 -2.56 0.21 -4.99
N SER A 63 -2.34 -1.02 -4.47
CA SER A 63 -3.17 -2.17 -4.86
C SER A 63 -4.63 -2.07 -4.44
N GLY A 64 -4.91 -1.31 -3.38
CA GLY A 64 -6.24 -1.32 -2.75
C GLY A 64 -6.60 -2.69 -2.16
N HIS A 65 -7.90 -2.96 -2.01
CA HIS A 65 -8.44 -4.15 -1.36
C HIS A 65 -8.88 -5.23 -2.36
N ILE A 66 -7.96 -5.69 -3.19
CA ILE A 66 -8.21 -6.78 -4.13
C ILE A 66 -7.64 -8.11 -3.59
N ALA A 67 -8.07 -9.23 -4.16
CA ALA A 67 -7.62 -10.55 -3.71
C ALA A 67 -6.10 -10.75 -3.94
N PRO A 68 -5.43 -11.63 -3.16
CA PRO A 68 -3.99 -11.83 -3.26
C PRO A 68 -3.50 -12.21 -4.67
N ASN A 69 -4.24 -13.04 -5.40
CA ASN A 69 -3.92 -13.41 -6.77
C ASN A 69 -4.09 -12.24 -7.76
N GLU A 70 -5.07 -11.37 -7.53
CA GLU A 70 -5.27 -10.16 -8.32
C GLU A 70 -4.17 -9.13 -8.03
N THR A 71 -3.81 -8.96 -6.74
CA THR A 71 -2.68 -8.12 -6.30
C THR A 71 -1.40 -8.56 -7.00
N LEU A 72 -1.12 -9.87 -6.99
CA LEU A 72 0.08 -10.42 -7.61
C LEU A 72 0.12 -10.16 -9.12
N ALA A 73 -0.98 -10.43 -9.84
CA ALA A 73 -1.06 -10.19 -11.28
C ALA A 73 -0.91 -8.71 -11.63
N LEU A 74 -1.61 -7.83 -10.91
CA LEU A 74 -1.59 -6.39 -11.12
C LEU A 74 -0.20 -5.79 -10.88
N LEU A 75 0.42 -6.11 -9.75
CA LEU A 75 1.70 -5.50 -9.36
C LEU A 75 2.88 -6.07 -10.14
N ARG A 76 2.85 -7.32 -10.57
CA ARG A 76 3.82 -7.87 -11.54
C ARG A 76 3.79 -7.08 -12.85
N GLU A 77 2.59 -6.84 -13.39
CA GLU A 77 2.45 -6.08 -14.63
C GLU A 77 2.84 -4.60 -14.45
N ALA A 78 2.48 -3.99 -13.32
CA ALA A 78 2.89 -2.64 -12.99
C ALA A 78 4.43 -2.51 -12.99
N ARG A 79 5.13 -3.44 -12.35
CA ARG A 79 6.59 -3.48 -12.34
C ARG A 79 7.19 -3.67 -13.74
N ARG A 80 6.60 -4.57 -14.56
CA ARG A 80 7.03 -4.77 -15.95
C ARG A 80 6.94 -3.49 -16.78
N ARG A 81 5.96 -2.62 -16.48
CA ARG A 81 5.76 -1.31 -17.15
C ARG A 81 6.55 -0.18 -16.50
N GLY A 82 7.32 -0.43 -15.46
CA GLY A 82 8.07 0.62 -14.75
C GLY A 82 7.22 1.50 -13.85
N VAL A 83 6.00 1.07 -13.49
CA VAL A 83 5.13 1.79 -12.54
C VAL A 83 5.57 1.46 -11.11
N ARG A 84 5.88 2.51 -10.33
CA ARG A 84 6.15 2.38 -8.90
C ARG A 84 4.88 1.96 -8.18
N SER A 85 5.00 1.03 -7.25
CA SER A 85 3.79 0.44 -6.64
C SER A 85 3.99 0.03 -5.20
N VAL A 86 2.87 -0.05 -4.48
CA VAL A 86 2.77 -0.46 -3.09
C VAL A 86 1.56 -1.39 -2.88
N ILE A 87 1.73 -2.42 -2.05
CA ILE A 87 0.59 -3.19 -1.52
C ILE A 87 -0.02 -2.37 -0.39
N THR A 88 -1.31 -2.09 -0.47
CA THR A 88 -2.08 -1.40 0.58
C THR A 88 -2.31 -2.33 1.75
N HIS A 89 -1.94 -1.90 2.97
CA HIS A 89 -2.07 -2.60 4.27
C HIS A 89 -2.03 -4.13 4.17
N ALA A 90 -0.88 -4.64 3.70
CA ALA A 90 -0.66 -6.03 3.31
C ALA A 90 -1.03 -7.06 4.39
N SER A 91 -0.89 -6.70 5.66
CA SER A 91 -1.19 -7.58 6.80
C SER A 91 -2.65 -8.02 6.84
N PHE A 92 -3.57 -7.28 6.24
CA PHE A 92 -4.99 -7.60 6.22
C PHE A 92 -5.40 -8.59 5.11
N GLY A 93 -4.62 -9.64 4.88
CA GLY A 93 -5.05 -10.75 4.05
C GLY A 93 -4.18 -11.05 2.82
N ILE A 94 -3.03 -10.40 2.67
CA ILE A 94 -2.05 -10.80 1.64
C ILE A 94 -1.04 -11.77 2.29
N PRO A 95 -0.97 -13.04 1.84
CA PRO A 95 -0.02 -14.01 2.38
C PRO A 95 1.43 -13.50 2.32
N VAL A 96 2.24 -13.84 3.33
CA VAL A 96 3.62 -13.34 3.43
C VAL A 96 4.47 -13.76 2.23
N GLU A 97 4.21 -14.91 1.66
CA GLU A 97 4.89 -15.41 0.47
C GLU A 97 4.63 -14.51 -0.75
N VAL A 98 3.41 -14.00 -0.90
CA VAL A 98 3.04 -13.03 -1.95
C VAL A 98 3.72 -11.68 -1.70
N GLN A 99 3.77 -11.24 -0.43
CA GLN A 99 4.47 -10.02 -0.05
C GLN A 99 5.96 -10.13 -0.39
N GLN A 100 6.62 -11.24 -0.03
CA GLN A 100 8.04 -11.49 -0.31
C GLN A 100 8.33 -11.52 -1.83
N GLU A 101 7.47 -12.18 -2.60
CA GLU A 101 7.62 -12.23 -4.04
C GLU A 101 7.55 -10.84 -4.66
N LEU A 102 6.57 -10.02 -4.25
CA LEU A 102 6.41 -8.66 -4.77
C LEU A 102 7.52 -7.73 -4.28
N ALA A 103 7.98 -7.88 -3.03
CA ALA A 103 9.14 -7.14 -2.52
C ALA A 103 10.41 -7.43 -3.34
N ALA A 104 10.64 -8.69 -3.70
CA ALA A 104 11.76 -9.07 -4.57
C ALA A 104 11.70 -8.43 -5.97
N LEU A 105 10.52 -8.03 -6.43
CA LEU A 105 10.31 -7.24 -7.64
C LEU A 105 10.47 -5.73 -7.42
N GLY A 106 10.73 -5.29 -6.19
CA GLY A 106 10.85 -3.88 -5.80
C GLY A 106 9.51 -3.16 -5.60
N VAL A 107 8.44 -3.90 -5.29
CA VAL A 107 7.17 -3.34 -4.81
C VAL A 107 7.32 -3.04 -3.32
N PHE A 108 6.82 -1.89 -2.86
CA PHE A 108 6.74 -1.61 -1.44
C PHE A 108 5.54 -2.32 -0.80
N ILE A 109 5.70 -2.69 0.47
CA ILE A 109 4.70 -3.43 1.25
C ILE A 109 4.29 -2.53 2.42
N GLU A 110 3.05 -2.05 2.41
CA GLU A 110 2.54 -1.20 3.47
C GLU A 110 1.96 -2.03 4.61
N HIS A 111 2.36 -1.68 5.84
CA HIS A 111 1.84 -2.22 7.09
C HIS A 111 1.27 -1.07 7.94
N CYS A 112 0.01 -1.20 8.35
CA CYS A 112 -0.70 -0.13 9.05
C CYS A 112 -0.71 -0.34 10.56
N GLY A 113 -0.53 0.75 11.30
CA GLY A 113 -0.56 0.78 12.76
C GLY A 113 -1.94 0.61 13.37
N LEU A 114 -3.00 0.51 12.57
CA LEU A 114 -4.38 0.36 13.05
C LEU A 114 -4.54 -0.83 14.01
N ALA A 115 -3.79 -1.92 13.80
CA ALA A 115 -3.76 -3.09 14.68
C ALA A 115 -3.31 -2.77 16.12
N ALA A 116 -2.53 -1.71 16.34
CA ALA A 116 -2.13 -1.28 17.69
C ALA A 116 -3.31 -0.69 18.51
N PHE A 117 -4.41 -0.34 17.84
CA PHE A 117 -5.58 0.32 18.43
C PHE A 117 -6.84 -0.54 18.43
N ARG A 118 -6.79 -1.73 17.84
CA ARG A 118 -7.93 -2.65 17.70
C ARG A 118 -7.56 -4.01 18.29
N ALA A 119 -8.13 -4.33 19.43
CA ALA A 119 -7.88 -5.61 20.11
C ALA A 119 -8.44 -6.83 19.37
N ASP A 120 -9.37 -6.65 18.43
CA ASP A 120 -10.23 -7.72 17.90
C ASP A 120 -10.01 -8.04 16.40
N ASP A 121 -9.08 -7.37 15.71
CA ASP A 121 -8.96 -7.50 14.24
C ASP A 121 -8.10 -8.69 13.78
N GLY A 122 -7.75 -9.62 14.66
CA GLY A 122 -7.01 -10.85 14.33
C GLY A 122 -5.54 -10.64 13.94
N GLU A 123 -5.12 -9.41 13.70
CA GLU A 123 -3.74 -9.03 13.46
C GLU A 123 -3.15 -8.37 14.70
N SER A 124 -2.11 -8.97 15.25
CA SER A 124 -1.37 -8.38 16.36
C SER A 124 -0.18 -7.58 15.84
N VAL A 125 0.24 -6.58 16.60
CA VAL A 125 1.50 -5.85 16.36
C VAL A 125 2.67 -6.81 16.14
N ARG A 126 2.71 -7.93 16.88
CA ARG A 126 3.73 -8.95 16.73
C ARG A 126 3.67 -9.65 15.38
N SER A 127 2.48 -10.04 14.92
CA SER A 127 2.29 -10.68 13.60
C SER A 127 2.76 -9.75 12.48
N ILE A 128 2.43 -8.47 12.57
CA ILE A 128 2.89 -7.47 11.59
C ILE A 128 4.42 -7.33 11.62
N ALA A 129 5.02 -7.28 12.82
CA ALA A 129 6.47 -7.23 12.98
C ALA A 129 7.17 -8.45 12.35
N GLU A 130 6.61 -9.65 12.52
CA GLU A 130 7.10 -10.88 11.89
C GLU A 130 7.00 -10.81 10.35
N GLN A 131 5.91 -10.28 9.80
CA GLN A 131 5.76 -10.07 8.35
C GLN A 131 6.78 -9.05 7.82
N ILE A 132 6.98 -7.92 8.51
CA ILE A 132 8.00 -6.92 8.14
C ILE A 132 9.40 -7.54 8.12
N ARG A 133 9.74 -8.35 9.11
CA ARG A 133 11.03 -9.07 9.14
C ARG A 133 11.18 -10.06 7.98
N ALA A 134 10.10 -10.74 7.61
CA ALA A 134 10.09 -11.68 6.50
C ALA A 134 10.25 -11.01 5.13
N VAL A 135 9.72 -9.81 4.97
CA VAL A 135 9.77 -9.00 3.74
C VAL A 135 11.09 -8.23 3.61
N GLY A 136 11.63 -7.75 4.73
CA GLY A 136 12.76 -6.83 4.81
C GLY A 136 12.34 -5.38 4.97
N VAL A 137 13.01 -4.68 5.91
CA VAL A 137 12.69 -3.28 6.25
C VAL A 137 12.87 -2.32 5.08
N GLU A 138 13.73 -2.65 4.13
CA GLU A 138 13.99 -1.88 2.92
C GLU A 138 12.81 -1.86 1.94
N HIS A 139 11.87 -2.79 2.08
CA HIS A 139 10.66 -2.87 1.26
C HIS A 139 9.41 -2.50 2.04
N ALA A 140 9.46 -2.41 3.37
CA ALA A 140 8.31 -2.12 4.21
C ALA A 140 8.04 -0.62 4.30
N ILE A 141 6.75 -0.24 4.23
CA ILE A 141 6.28 1.10 4.57
C ILE A 141 5.35 0.96 5.78
N CYS A 142 5.58 1.77 6.81
CA CYS A 142 4.72 1.82 7.99
C CYS A 142 3.89 3.11 7.99
N SER A 143 2.57 2.96 7.91
CA SER A 143 1.56 4.02 7.95
C SER A 143 0.57 3.80 9.10
N THR A 144 -0.49 4.58 9.21
CA THR A 144 -1.41 4.45 10.35
C THR A 144 -2.77 3.87 10.00
N ASP A 145 -3.35 4.24 8.88
CA ASP A 145 -4.75 3.97 8.50
C ASP A 145 -5.78 4.43 9.56
N LEU A 146 -5.51 5.57 10.23
CA LEU A 146 -6.31 6.10 11.35
C LEU A 146 -7.27 7.23 10.96
N GLY A 147 -7.67 7.33 9.71
CA GLY A 147 -8.52 8.42 9.22
C GLY A 147 -9.99 8.41 9.69
N GLN A 148 -10.41 7.41 10.47
CA GLN A 148 -11.79 7.28 10.94
C GLN A 148 -11.99 8.04 12.26
N ALA A 149 -13.16 8.66 12.43
CA ALA A 149 -13.45 9.57 13.55
C ALA A 149 -13.31 8.94 14.96
N GLN A 150 -13.44 7.62 15.07
CA GLN A 150 -13.31 6.88 16.33
C GLN A 150 -11.86 6.52 16.68
N ASN A 151 -10.93 6.70 15.75
CA ASN A 151 -9.52 6.39 15.95
C ASN A 151 -8.76 7.62 16.51
N PRO A 152 -7.58 7.41 17.10
CA PRO A 152 -6.68 8.50 17.45
C PRO A 152 -6.32 9.36 16.23
N ASP A 153 -5.94 10.60 16.51
CA ASP A 153 -5.39 11.49 15.48
C ASP A 153 -4.17 10.85 14.80
N PRO A 154 -4.10 10.82 13.44
CA PRO A 154 -3.06 10.10 12.71
C PRO A 154 -1.61 10.41 13.11
N PRO A 155 -1.19 11.66 13.34
CA PRO A 155 0.15 11.97 13.85
C PRO A 155 0.44 11.35 15.22
N LEU A 156 -0.50 11.42 16.17
CA LEU A 156 -0.37 10.77 17.47
C LEU A 156 -0.29 9.27 17.33
N GLY A 157 -1.18 8.69 16.50
CA GLY A 157 -1.20 7.26 16.23
C GLY A 157 0.07 6.75 15.57
N LEU A 158 0.70 7.54 14.70
CA LEU A 158 2.00 7.17 14.12
C LEU A 158 3.09 7.10 15.20
N GLY A 159 3.11 8.04 16.16
CA GLY A 159 4.03 7.99 17.29
C GLY A 159 3.88 6.70 18.10
N ILE A 160 2.64 6.34 18.46
CA ILE A 160 2.35 5.09 19.17
C ILE A 160 2.76 3.86 18.35
N TRP A 161 2.50 3.87 17.05
CA TRP A 161 2.91 2.78 16.16
C TRP A 161 4.43 2.61 16.10
N ILE A 162 5.18 3.71 16.05
CA ILE A 162 6.65 3.72 16.12
C ILE A 162 7.13 3.09 17.43
N ASP A 163 6.54 3.46 18.58
CA ASP A 163 6.88 2.88 19.87
C ASP A 163 6.62 1.38 19.89
N CYS A 164 5.48 0.92 19.36
CA CYS A 164 5.19 -0.51 19.22
C CYS A 164 6.23 -1.24 18.37
N LEU A 165 6.70 -0.67 17.27
CA LEU A 165 7.75 -1.27 16.43
C LEU A 165 9.08 -1.38 17.19
N ILE A 166 9.47 -0.37 17.96
CA ILE A 166 10.66 -0.40 18.80
C ILE A 166 10.54 -1.50 19.87
N GLU A 167 9.38 -1.66 20.50
CA GLU A 167 9.11 -2.74 21.44
C GLU A 167 9.20 -4.14 20.80
N GLN A 168 8.90 -4.25 19.50
CA GLN A 168 9.12 -5.48 18.72
C GLN A 168 10.58 -5.66 18.26
N GLY A 169 11.50 -4.82 18.74
CA GLY A 169 12.95 -4.94 18.52
C GLY A 169 13.46 -4.33 17.22
N PHE A 170 12.68 -3.46 16.57
CA PHE A 170 13.21 -2.65 15.46
C PHE A 170 14.06 -1.51 16.01
N THR A 171 15.21 -1.27 15.40
CA THR A 171 16.06 -0.12 15.72
C THR A 171 15.47 1.19 15.21
N ALA A 172 15.85 2.32 15.81
CA ALA A 172 15.43 3.63 15.34
C ALA A 172 15.76 3.89 13.85
N SER A 173 16.88 3.30 13.35
CA SER A 173 17.26 3.39 11.94
C SER A 173 16.30 2.60 11.05
N GLU A 174 15.93 1.39 11.43
CA GLU A 174 14.96 0.57 10.69
C GLU A 174 13.58 1.23 10.66
N VAL A 175 13.12 1.76 11.80
CA VAL A 175 11.85 2.50 11.87
C VAL A 175 11.89 3.73 10.96
N ARG A 176 12.96 4.52 11.00
CA ARG A 176 13.13 5.64 10.09
C ARG A 176 13.08 5.22 8.63
N GLN A 177 13.72 4.11 8.28
CA GLN A 177 13.66 3.54 6.93
C GLN A 177 12.21 3.32 6.49
N MET A 178 11.39 2.68 7.33
CA MET A 178 10.02 2.31 7.02
C MET A 178 9.02 3.48 7.02
N VAL A 179 9.20 4.47 7.90
CA VAL A 179 8.23 5.59 8.04
C VAL A 179 8.62 6.83 7.24
N GLN A 180 9.87 6.92 6.75
CA GLN A 180 10.36 8.14 6.10
C GLN A 180 11.05 7.85 4.75
N GLU A 181 12.07 6.98 4.73
CA GLU A 181 12.90 6.79 3.54
C GLU A 181 12.16 6.03 2.44
N ASN A 182 11.52 4.93 2.79
CA ASN A 182 10.76 4.11 1.82
C ASN A 182 9.55 4.86 1.24
N PRO A 183 8.71 5.55 2.03
CA PRO A 183 7.65 6.39 1.47
C PRO A 183 8.19 7.47 0.52
N ARG A 184 9.31 8.09 0.88
CA ARG A 184 9.97 9.10 0.03
C ARG A 184 10.47 8.50 -1.28
N ALA A 185 11.11 7.33 -1.23
CA ALA A 185 11.56 6.61 -2.41
C ALA A 185 10.39 6.21 -3.31
N LEU A 186 9.28 5.74 -2.73
CA LEU A 186 8.06 5.37 -3.46
C LEU A 186 7.52 6.54 -4.29
N ILE A 187 7.47 7.75 -3.73
CA ILE A 187 6.92 8.93 -4.42
C ILE A 187 7.96 9.66 -5.31
N GLY A 188 9.19 9.13 -5.43
CA GLY A 188 10.24 9.76 -6.25
C GLY A 188 10.86 11.01 -5.61
N GLY A 189 10.77 11.16 -4.29
CA GLY A 189 11.39 12.27 -3.56
C GLY A 189 12.92 12.17 -3.54
N PRO A 190 13.63 13.29 -3.36
CA PRO A 190 15.09 13.28 -3.19
C PRO A 190 15.46 12.48 -1.93
N PRO A 191 16.68 11.90 -1.86
CA PRO A 191 17.16 11.22 -0.67
C PRO A 191 17.05 12.15 0.56
N SER A 192 16.76 11.57 1.72
CA SER A 192 16.63 12.33 2.96
C SER A 192 17.95 13.02 3.31
N LEU A 193 17.85 14.18 3.92
CA LEU A 193 18.99 14.81 4.55
C LEU A 193 19.53 13.88 5.67
N PRO A 194 20.85 13.76 5.85
CA PRO A 194 21.41 13.05 6.98
C PRO A 194 20.87 13.65 8.29
N PRO A 195 20.73 12.88 9.36
CA PRO A 195 20.30 13.42 10.65
C PRO A 195 21.17 14.62 11.03
N PRO A 196 20.61 15.66 11.62
CA PRO A 196 21.42 16.78 12.12
C PRO A 196 22.51 16.20 13.01
N GLY A 197 23.76 16.48 12.66
CA GLY A 197 24.93 15.97 13.37
C GLY A 197 24.79 16.30 14.84
N GLY A 198 24.79 15.27 15.70
CA GLY A 198 24.85 15.45 17.14
C GLY A 198 26.16 16.15 17.48
N HIS A 199 26.03 17.31 18.06
CA HIS A 199 27.10 18.02 18.76
C HIS A 199 27.21 17.49 20.17
#